data_a5eef67669a9cfc7055a80166d566578
#
_entry.id   a5eef67669a9cfc7055a80166d566578
#
_cell.length_a   1.000
_cell.length_b   1.000
_cell.length_c   1.000
_cell.angle_alpha   90.00
_cell.angle_beta   90.00
_cell.angle_gamma   90.00
#
_symmetry.space_group_name_H-M   'P 1'
#
loop_
_entity.id
_entity.type
_entity.pdbx_description
1 polymer ?
#
loop_
_entity_poly.entity_id
_entity_poly.type
_entity_poly.pdbx_seq_one_letter_code
_entity_poly.pdbx_strand_id
1 'polypeptide(L)'
;MLFNRLCLWVAAVISAVPFTLPAQIVINEIHYAPDVKTELVEFIELHNASGSAVNLSGWQFTEGVAYTIPNGTTLAAGGYLVVAQNPTALQAKFGVASLGPWTGKLSSEGEKITLKNAAGGTEDEVEYSLGFPWPTVGDAPGYSIELINPTFDNNLGGNWRRSVNPGVAQPGTTLIPSNSTWSYFKGTSEASSPSTTWRALGFNDTQHAVKLHQRQCQRQRSKQTHQRSVKALRLE
;
A
#
# COMPACT_ATOMS: atom_id res chain seq x y z
N MET A 1 29.49 -4.67 -67.64
CA MET A 1 28.48 -5.24 -66.73
C MET A 1 28.74 -4.72 -65.36
N LEU A 2 28.03 -3.63 -64.93
CA LEU A 2 28.13 -3.05 -63.58
C LEU A 2 27.04 -3.67 -62.74
N PHE A 3 27.38 -4.41 -61.69
CA PHE A 3 26.48 -4.88 -60.68
C PHE A 3 26.35 -3.79 -59.58
N ASN A 4 25.18 -3.13 -59.54
CA ASN A 4 24.81 -2.16 -58.53
C ASN A 4 24.31 -2.93 -57.28
N ARG A 5 25.09 -2.96 -56.18
CA ARG A 5 24.66 -3.55 -54.93
C ARG A 5 23.93 -2.48 -54.11
N LEU A 6 22.61 -2.59 -54.10
CA LEU A 6 21.72 -1.78 -53.24
C LEU A 6 21.75 -2.34 -51.82
N CYS A 7 22.49 -1.66 -50.93
CA CYS A 7 22.45 -1.97 -49.48
C CYS A 7 21.17 -1.36 -48.88
N LEU A 8 20.18 -2.22 -48.54
CA LEU A 8 19.03 -1.84 -47.73
C LEU A 8 19.50 -1.71 -46.26
N TRP A 9 19.48 -0.49 -45.73
CA TRP A 9 19.61 -0.23 -44.30
C TRP A 9 18.22 -0.43 -43.68
N VAL A 10 18.04 -1.52 -42.93
CA VAL A 10 16.86 -1.71 -42.08
C VAL A 10 17.13 -0.97 -40.78
N ALA A 11 16.52 0.20 -40.60
CA ALA A 11 16.53 0.91 -39.35
C ALA A 11 15.58 0.20 -38.37
N ALA A 12 16.13 -0.53 -37.39
CA ALA A 12 15.36 -1.08 -36.31
C ALA A 12 14.90 0.08 -35.40
N VAL A 13 13.62 0.41 -35.45
CA VAL A 13 12.99 1.33 -34.49
C VAL A 13 12.84 0.56 -33.16
N ILE A 14 13.78 0.76 -32.25
CA ILE A 14 13.64 0.28 -30.86
C ILE A 14 12.61 1.19 -30.20
N SER A 15 11.39 0.70 -30.07
CA SER A 15 10.36 1.32 -29.26
C SER A 15 10.79 1.25 -27.80
N ALA A 16 11.30 2.35 -27.26
CA ALA A 16 11.59 2.47 -25.84
C ALA A 16 10.26 2.46 -25.07
N VAL A 17 9.89 1.33 -24.49
CA VAL A 17 8.82 1.28 -23.50
C VAL A 17 9.30 2.10 -22.29
N PRO A 18 8.57 3.12 -21.84
CA PRO A 18 8.95 3.86 -20.66
C PRO A 18 8.94 2.90 -19.46
N PHE A 19 10.11 2.57 -18.95
CA PHE A 19 10.25 1.81 -17.71
C PHE A 19 10.05 2.83 -16.58
N THR A 20 8.86 2.88 -16.01
CA THR A 20 8.62 3.66 -14.79
C THR A 20 9.34 2.96 -13.65
N LEU A 21 10.44 3.55 -13.18
CA LEU A 21 11.06 3.12 -11.93
C LEU A 21 10.06 3.40 -10.80
N PRO A 22 9.92 2.49 -9.83
CA PRO A 22 9.11 2.77 -8.66
C PRO A 22 9.64 4.02 -7.95
N ALA A 23 8.77 4.82 -7.38
CA ALA A 23 9.14 6.01 -6.62
C ALA A 23 10.16 5.64 -5.55
N GLN A 24 11.20 6.46 -5.44
CA GLN A 24 12.25 6.25 -4.45
C GLN A 24 11.77 6.64 -3.04
N ILE A 25 11.00 7.74 -2.97
CA ILE A 25 10.34 8.23 -1.78
C ILE A 25 8.84 8.09 -2.00
N VAL A 26 8.18 7.37 -1.11
CA VAL A 26 6.77 6.98 -1.23
C VAL A 26 5.96 7.67 -0.14
N ILE A 27 4.79 8.19 -0.47
CA ILE A 27 3.77 8.60 0.49
C ILE A 27 3.20 7.32 1.10
N ASN A 28 3.55 7.07 2.37
CA ASN A 28 3.33 5.79 3.05
C ASN A 28 2.16 5.79 4.03
N GLU A 29 1.87 6.94 4.65
CA GLU A 29 0.75 7.08 5.60
C GLU A 29 0.14 8.47 5.48
N ILE A 30 -1.20 8.56 5.59
CA ILE A 30 -1.95 9.80 5.49
C ILE A 30 -2.99 9.84 6.62
N HIS A 31 -2.88 10.83 7.49
CA HIS A 31 -3.86 11.11 8.56
C HIS A 31 -4.68 12.34 8.20
N TYR A 32 -5.74 12.15 7.42
CA TYR A 32 -6.58 13.23 6.87
C TYR A 32 -7.89 13.45 7.65
N ALA A 33 -8.25 12.55 8.55
CA ALA A 33 -9.52 12.61 9.27
C ALA A 33 -9.33 12.39 10.78
N PRO A 34 -8.79 13.37 11.52
CA PRO A 34 -8.70 13.30 12.98
C PRO A 34 -10.05 13.02 13.63
N ASP A 35 -10.06 12.27 14.73
CA ASP A 35 -11.26 12.01 15.54
C ASP A 35 -11.84 13.31 16.12
N VAL A 36 -10.99 14.24 16.56
CA VAL A 36 -11.37 15.58 16.97
C VAL A 36 -11.07 16.57 15.85
N LYS A 37 -12.09 16.98 15.13
CA LYS A 37 -11.97 17.78 13.89
C LYS A 37 -11.33 19.16 14.06
N THR A 38 -11.22 19.66 15.28
CA THR A 38 -10.56 20.93 15.62
C THR A 38 -9.10 20.78 15.98
N GLU A 39 -8.60 19.56 16.15
CA GLU A 39 -7.18 19.30 16.41
C GLU A 39 -6.38 19.36 15.11
N LEU A 40 -5.24 20.06 15.16
CA LEU A 40 -4.35 20.21 14.01
C LEU A 40 -3.31 19.09 14.01
N VAL A 41 -3.78 17.85 13.91
CA VAL A 41 -2.95 16.63 14.01
C VAL A 41 -2.89 15.84 12.72
N GLU A 42 -3.29 16.46 11.61
CA GLU A 42 -3.12 15.85 10.30
C GLU A 42 -1.63 15.69 9.96
N PHE A 43 -1.28 14.58 9.31
CA PHE A 43 0.09 14.34 8.87
C PHE A 43 0.16 13.49 7.60
N ILE A 44 1.31 13.58 6.94
CA ILE A 44 1.74 12.73 5.84
C ILE A 44 3.08 12.14 6.23
N GLU A 45 3.23 10.82 6.11
CA GLU A 45 4.49 10.12 6.29
C GLU A 45 5.10 9.75 4.94
N LEU A 46 6.38 10.04 4.78
CA LEU A 46 7.21 9.61 3.66
C LEU A 46 8.06 8.42 4.08
N HIS A 47 8.19 7.44 3.19
CA HIS A 47 9.09 6.31 3.35
C HIS A 47 10.13 6.28 2.24
N ASN A 48 11.40 6.09 2.59
CA ASN A 48 12.45 5.85 1.61
C ASN A 48 12.51 4.34 1.28
N ALA A 49 11.89 3.96 0.17
CA ALA A 49 11.85 2.59 -0.31
C ALA A 49 13.16 2.16 -1.01
N SER A 50 14.13 3.07 -1.18
CA SER A 50 15.39 2.77 -1.84
C SER A 50 16.45 2.17 -0.89
N GLY A 51 17.51 1.61 -1.46
CA GLY A 51 18.64 1.06 -0.71
C GLY A 51 19.68 2.09 -0.26
N SER A 52 19.45 3.40 -0.46
CA SER A 52 20.39 4.47 -0.12
C SER A 52 19.68 5.66 0.54
N ALA A 53 20.45 6.50 1.25
CA ALA A 53 19.90 7.73 1.80
C ALA A 53 19.60 8.73 0.67
N VAL A 54 18.46 9.43 0.80
CA VAL A 54 17.96 10.43 -0.14
C VAL A 54 17.98 11.81 0.49
N ASN A 55 18.54 12.79 -0.19
CA ASN A 55 18.48 14.19 0.22
C ASN A 55 17.15 14.80 -0.23
N LEU A 56 16.31 15.16 0.75
CA LEU A 56 14.98 15.75 0.53
C LEU A 56 15.01 17.29 0.57
N SER A 57 16.16 17.93 0.63
CA SER A 57 16.27 19.40 0.69
C SER A 57 15.54 20.05 -0.48
N GLY A 58 14.60 20.96 -0.17
CA GLY A 58 13.83 21.69 -1.18
C GLY A 58 12.74 20.90 -1.88
N TRP A 59 12.48 19.64 -1.48
CA TRP A 59 11.32 18.89 -1.96
C TRP A 59 10.03 19.55 -1.46
N GLN A 60 8.94 19.39 -2.20
CA GLN A 60 7.72 20.13 -1.93
C GLN A 60 6.47 19.27 -2.05
N PHE A 61 5.54 19.43 -1.11
CA PHE A 61 4.15 19.13 -1.33
C PHE A 61 3.52 20.31 -2.06
N THR A 62 2.84 20.08 -3.17
CA THR A 62 2.26 21.12 -4.04
C THR A 62 0.77 20.97 -4.26
N GLU A 63 0.19 19.82 -3.95
CA GLU A 63 -1.23 19.53 -3.96
C GLU A 63 -1.62 18.84 -2.65
N GLY A 64 -2.86 19.02 -2.21
CA GLY A 64 -3.37 18.67 -0.89
C GLY A 64 -2.95 19.68 0.15
N VAL A 65 -1.65 19.80 0.41
CA VAL A 65 -1.05 20.76 1.33
C VAL A 65 0.15 21.47 0.67
N ALA A 66 0.56 22.60 1.22
CA ALA A 66 1.76 23.31 0.74
C ALA A 66 2.85 23.29 1.80
N TYR A 67 3.97 22.65 1.47
CA TYR A 67 5.13 22.58 2.35
C TYR A 67 6.42 22.39 1.57
N THR A 68 7.48 23.07 1.96
CA THR A 68 8.84 22.86 1.43
C THR A 68 9.71 22.24 2.51
N ILE A 69 10.28 21.09 2.22
CA ILE A 69 11.19 20.38 3.14
C ILE A 69 12.48 21.20 3.32
N PRO A 70 12.91 21.46 4.57
CA PRO A 70 14.07 22.29 4.87
C PRO A 70 15.37 21.72 4.28
N ASN A 71 16.29 22.64 3.98
CA ASN A 71 17.65 22.29 3.56
C ASN A 71 18.35 21.43 4.65
N GLY A 72 19.15 20.47 4.22
CA GLY A 72 19.85 19.54 5.10
C GLY A 72 19.04 18.33 5.52
N THR A 73 17.77 18.22 5.10
CA THR A 73 16.94 17.05 5.41
C THR A 73 17.36 15.87 4.55
N THR A 74 17.79 14.79 5.20
CA THR A 74 18.16 13.53 4.56
C THR A 74 17.37 12.40 5.16
N LEU A 75 16.80 11.53 4.33
CA LEU A 75 16.04 10.35 4.74
C LEU A 75 16.87 9.09 4.46
N ALA A 76 17.25 8.37 5.51
CA ALA A 76 18.04 7.15 5.40
C ALA A 76 17.28 6.06 4.60
N ALA A 77 18.03 5.11 4.02
CA ALA A 77 17.42 3.93 3.40
C ALA A 77 16.48 3.20 4.37
N GLY A 78 15.27 2.90 3.93
CA GLY A 78 14.23 2.28 4.75
C GLY A 78 13.69 3.19 5.87
N GLY A 79 14.10 4.46 5.92
CA GLY A 79 13.67 5.42 6.94
C GLY A 79 12.29 6.02 6.66
N TYR A 80 11.75 6.65 7.69
CA TYR A 80 10.46 7.34 7.66
C TYR A 80 10.62 8.81 8.07
N LEU A 81 9.81 9.69 7.49
CA LEU A 81 9.77 11.11 7.81
C LEU A 81 8.32 11.59 7.82
N VAL A 82 7.90 12.13 8.95
CA VAL A 82 6.56 12.70 9.11
C VAL A 82 6.60 14.20 8.87
N VAL A 83 5.65 14.70 8.08
CA VAL A 83 5.36 16.11 7.90
C VAL A 83 3.95 16.37 8.41
N ALA A 84 3.76 17.36 9.28
CA ALA A 84 2.52 17.57 10.01
C ALA A 84 1.93 18.96 9.80
N GLN A 85 0.61 19.04 9.95
CA GLN A 85 -0.12 20.30 10.00
C GLN A 85 0.36 21.18 11.16
N ASN A 86 0.54 20.58 12.35
CA ASN A 86 1.14 21.23 13.51
C ASN A 86 2.01 20.22 14.28
N PRO A 87 3.34 20.32 14.17
CA PRO A 87 4.27 19.42 14.85
C PRO A 87 4.08 19.34 16.37
N THR A 88 3.80 20.47 17.03
CA THR A 88 3.59 20.51 18.49
C THR A 88 2.33 19.75 18.90
N ALA A 89 1.23 19.92 18.16
CA ALA A 89 -0.01 19.21 18.41
C ALA A 89 0.14 17.71 18.14
N LEU A 90 0.82 17.34 17.06
CA LEU A 90 1.10 15.94 16.72
C LEU A 90 1.94 15.27 17.80
N GLN A 91 3.03 15.93 18.24
CA GLN A 91 3.90 15.44 19.30
C GLN A 91 3.14 15.27 20.62
N ALA A 92 2.25 16.19 20.97
CA ALA A 92 1.46 16.10 22.19
C ALA A 92 0.45 14.96 22.17
N LYS A 93 -0.16 14.68 21.02
CA LYS A 93 -1.19 13.65 20.89
C LYS A 93 -0.61 12.23 20.66
N PHE A 94 0.36 12.10 19.77
CA PHE A 94 0.86 10.80 19.33
C PHE A 94 2.31 10.50 19.75
N GLY A 95 3.03 11.48 20.29
CA GLY A 95 4.44 11.31 20.67
C GLY A 95 5.40 11.24 19.48
N VAL A 96 4.97 11.67 18.29
CA VAL A 96 5.72 11.59 17.03
C VAL A 96 6.38 12.91 16.69
N ALA A 97 7.71 12.89 16.49
CA ALA A 97 8.44 14.04 15.97
C ALA A 97 8.17 14.20 14.47
N SER A 98 7.98 15.44 14.01
CA SER A 98 7.67 15.73 12.62
C SER A 98 8.25 17.05 12.15
N LEU A 99 8.37 17.20 10.84
CA LEU A 99 8.55 18.48 10.19
C LEU A 99 7.20 19.20 10.06
N GLY A 100 7.23 20.46 9.67
CA GLY A 100 6.06 21.33 9.51
C GLY A 100 6.29 22.69 10.18
N PRO A 101 5.25 23.51 10.40
CA PRO A 101 3.88 23.25 9.96
C PRO A 101 3.71 23.45 8.43
N TRP A 102 2.78 22.75 7.85
CA TRP A 102 2.38 23.00 6.47
C TRP A 102 1.26 24.05 6.39
N THR A 103 0.98 24.55 5.18
CA THR A 103 -0.15 25.42 4.90
C THR A 103 -1.25 24.62 4.20
N GLY A 104 -2.50 24.83 4.61
CA GLY A 104 -3.66 24.12 4.12
C GLY A 104 -4.17 23.06 5.10
N LYS A 105 -5.09 22.26 4.63
CA LYS A 105 -5.74 21.19 5.38
C LYS A 105 -6.06 20.05 4.41
N LEU A 106 -5.85 18.82 4.85
CA LEU A 106 -6.24 17.64 4.08
C LEU A 106 -7.76 17.50 4.02
N SER A 107 -8.29 17.18 2.83
CA SER A 107 -9.72 16.99 2.65
C SER A 107 -10.19 15.69 3.31
N SER A 108 -11.23 15.77 4.11
CA SER A 108 -11.88 14.55 4.66
C SER A 108 -12.75 13.83 3.62
N GLU A 109 -12.92 14.39 2.42
CA GLU A 109 -13.72 13.81 1.32
C GLU A 109 -12.87 13.16 0.23
N GLY A 110 -11.55 13.20 0.39
CA GLY A 110 -10.58 12.72 -0.61
C GLY A 110 -10.01 13.86 -1.43
N GLU A 111 -8.75 13.74 -1.79
CA GLU A 111 -8.03 14.67 -2.65
C GLU A 111 -6.72 14.06 -3.15
N LYS A 112 -6.06 14.79 -4.03
CA LYS A 112 -4.75 14.46 -4.55
C LYS A 112 -3.65 15.12 -3.71
N ILE A 113 -2.66 14.33 -3.30
CA ILE A 113 -1.42 14.80 -2.69
C ILE A 113 -0.30 14.56 -3.69
N THR A 114 0.51 15.59 -3.97
CA THR A 114 1.64 15.48 -4.88
C THR A 114 2.94 15.90 -4.19
N LEU A 115 3.92 15.01 -4.19
CA LEU A 115 5.29 15.25 -3.74
C LEU A 115 6.19 15.49 -4.96
N LYS A 116 6.86 16.64 -4.99
CA LYS A 116 7.85 16.99 -6.03
C LYS A 116 9.25 17.04 -5.45
N ASN A 117 10.22 16.61 -6.24
CA ASN A 117 11.63 16.78 -5.91
C ASN A 117 12.09 18.24 -6.11
N ALA A 118 13.31 18.56 -5.69
CA ALA A 118 13.85 19.91 -5.75
C ALA A 118 13.98 20.47 -7.20
N ALA A 119 14.00 19.63 -8.21
CA ALA A 119 14.01 20.03 -9.62
C ALA A 119 12.59 20.27 -10.17
N GLY A 120 11.53 20.06 -9.35
CA GLY A 120 10.12 20.22 -9.72
C GLY A 120 9.51 19.00 -10.40
N GLY A 121 10.23 17.89 -10.52
CA GLY A 121 9.70 16.62 -11.01
C GLY A 121 8.81 15.96 -9.97
N THR A 122 7.68 15.37 -10.39
CA THR A 122 6.84 14.56 -9.51
C THR A 122 7.61 13.29 -9.11
N GLU A 123 7.74 13.08 -7.82
CA GLU A 123 8.37 11.89 -7.24
C GLU A 123 7.33 10.85 -6.87
N ASP A 124 6.26 11.30 -6.25
CA ASP A 124 5.14 10.45 -5.87
C ASP A 124 3.84 11.25 -5.80
N GLU A 125 2.71 10.60 -6.03
CA GLU A 125 1.39 11.19 -5.89
C GLU A 125 0.37 10.15 -5.45
N VAL A 126 -0.61 10.58 -4.66
CA VAL A 126 -1.72 9.74 -4.17
C VAL A 126 -3.01 10.52 -4.29
N GLU A 127 -3.98 9.97 -5.00
CA GLU A 127 -5.34 10.48 -5.03
C GLU A 127 -6.21 9.60 -4.11
N TYR A 128 -6.19 9.90 -2.80
CA TYR A 128 -7.00 9.16 -1.85
C TYR A 128 -8.47 9.57 -1.92
N SER A 129 -9.36 8.63 -1.59
CA SER A 129 -10.80 8.81 -1.66
C SER A 129 -11.51 8.11 -0.50
N LEU A 130 -12.84 8.24 -0.44
CA LEU A 130 -13.68 7.56 0.54
C LEU A 130 -14.35 6.33 -0.05
N GLY A 131 -14.73 5.43 0.85
CA GLY A 131 -15.45 4.21 0.48
C GLY A 131 -14.57 3.14 -0.16
N PHE A 132 -15.13 1.93 -0.28
CA PHE A 132 -14.42 0.80 -0.86
C PHE A 132 -13.87 1.13 -2.25
N PRO A 133 -12.58 0.83 -2.54
CA PRO A 133 -11.65 -0.01 -1.75
C PRO A 133 -10.77 0.75 -0.73
N TRP A 134 -10.97 2.04 -0.50
CA TRP A 134 -10.22 2.82 0.51
C TRP A 134 -10.65 2.46 1.93
N PRO A 135 -9.73 2.42 2.91
CA PRO A 135 -10.08 2.15 4.30
C PRO A 135 -10.97 3.24 4.90
N THR A 136 -11.89 2.86 5.76
CA THR A 136 -12.69 3.82 6.55
C THR A 136 -11.88 4.26 7.77
N VAL A 137 -11.70 5.57 7.93
CA VAL A 137 -11.03 6.21 9.07
C VAL A 137 -11.89 7.39 9.60
N GLY A 138 -11.41 8.08 10.62
CA GLY A 138 -12.11 9.23 11.22
C GLY A 138 -12.90 8.88 12.47
N ASP A 139 -12.93 7.61 12.89
CA ASP A 139 -13.45 7.17 14.17
C ASP A 139 -12.39 7.35 15.28
N ALA A 140 -12.85 7.49 16.54
CA ALA A 140 -11.94 7.48 17.69
C ALA A 140 -11.18 6.12 17.74
N PRO A 141 -9.86 6.12 18.01
CA PRO A 141 -9.01 7.19 18.51
C PRO A 141 -8.34 8.06 17.42
N GLY A 142 -8.82 8.08 16.18
CA GLY A 142 -8.23 8.82 15.06
C GLY A 142 -7.18 7.99 14.32
N TYR A 143 -7.66 7.14 13.42
CA TYR A 143 -6.78 6.32 12.58
C TYR A 143 -6.39 7.07 11.31
N SER A 144 -5.20 6.79 10.81
CA SER A 144 -4.73 7.13 9.48
C SER A 144 -5.01 6.00 8.48
N ILE A 145 -4.71 6.24 7.21
CA ILE A 145 -4.52 5.18 6.22
C ILE A 145 -3.03 4.94 6.02
N GLU A 146 -2.63 3.67 6.00
CA GLU A 146 -1.25 3.21 5.88
C GLU A 146 -1.10 2.28 4.69
N LEU A 147 -0.09 2.50 3.84
CA LEU A 147 0.21 1.64 2.72
C LEU A 147 0.69 0.27 3.21
N ILE A 148 0.07 -0.80 2.73
CA ILE A 148 0.36 -2.17 3.19
C ILE A 148 1.80 -2.58 2.88
N ASN A 149 2.31 -2.12 1.74
CA ASN A 149 3.67 -2.37 1.31
C ASN A 149 4.15 -1.21 0.43
N PRO A 150 5.31 -0.59 0.73
CA PRO A 150 5.82 0.58 -0.02
C PRO A 150 6.18 0.28 -1.48
N THR A 151 6.18 -0.97 -1.91
CA THR A 151 6.38 -1.36 -3.33
C THR A 151 5.07 -1.44 -4.11
N PHE A 152 3.93 -1.28 -3.44
CA PHE A 152 2.63 -1.30 -4.10
C PHE A 152 2.29 0.07 -4.68
N ASP A 153 1.46 0.06 -5.72
CA ASP A 153 0.87 1.27 -6.29
C ASP A 153 -0.04 1.94 -5.26
N ASN A 154 0.37 3.09 -4.74
CA ASN A 154 -0.35 3.82 -3.71
C ASN A 154 -1.56 4.63 -4.24
N ASN A 155 -1.80 4.68 -5.55
CA ASN A 155 -3.05 5.18 -6.12
C ASN A 155 -4.19 4.15 -6.07
N LEU A 156 -3.92 2.92 -5.65
CA LEU A 156 -4.93 1.89 -5.53
C LEU A 156 -5.40 1.75 -4.07
N GLY A 157 -6.65 2.13 -3.78
CA GLY A 157 -7.21 2.09 -2.43
C GLY A 157 -7.14 0.73 -1.74
N GLY A 158 -7.18 -0.37 -2.50
CA GLY A 158 -7.02 -1.74 -1.98
C GLY A 158 -5.60 -2.07 -1.46
N ASN A 159 -4.60 -1.21 -1.72
CA ASN A 159 -3.24 -1.33 -1.21
C ASN A 159 -3.04 -0.61 0.14
N TRP A 160 -4.08 0.07 0.63
CA TRP A 160 -4.09 0.77 1.90
C TRP A 160 -4.86 0.00 2.97
N ARG A 161 -4.51 0.18 4.20
CA ARG A 161 -5.23 -0.30 5.37
C ARG A 161 -5.38 0.82 6.39
N ARG A 162 -6.35 0.67 7.28
CA ARG A 162 -6.40 1.53 8.47
C ARG A 162 -5.20 1.24 9.35
N SER A 163 -4.53 2.28 9.84
CA SER A 163 -3.43 2.13 10.79
C SER A 163 -3.90 1.42 12.07
N VAL A 164 -2.98 0.74 12.72
CA VAL A 164 -3.19 0.13 14.03
C VAL A 164 -2.51 1.00 15.08
N ASN A 165 -3.17 1.20 16.21
CA ASN A 165 -2.55 1.94 17.32
C ASN A 165 -1.36 1.12 17.86
N PRO A 166 -0.10 1.58 17.68
CA PRO A 166 1.06 0.83 18.13
C PRO A 166 1.16 0.69 19.64
N GLY A 167 0.41 1.50 20.42
CA GLY A 167 0.38 1.44 21.88
C GLY A 167 -0.57 0.41 22.45
N VAL A 168 -1.47 -0.13 21.65
CA VAL A 168 -2.31 -1.27 22.02
C VAL A 168 -1.87 -2.41 21.11
N ALA A 169 -0.99 -3.29 21.61
CA ALA A 169 -0.92 -4.62 21.05
C ALA A 169 -2.37 -5.11 21.04
N GLN A 170 -3.05 -4.98 19.88
CA GLN A 170 -4.29 -5.71 19.66
C GLN A 170 -3.87 -7.14 19.96
N PRO A 171 -4.36 -7.79 21.03
CA PRO A 171 -4.18 -9.20 21.13
C PRO A 171 -4.70 -9.70 19.81
N GLY A 172 -3.79 -10.18 18.95
CA GLY A 172 -4.18 -10.67 17.65
C GLY A 172 -5.24 -11.69 17.91
N THR A 173 -6.50 -11.27 17.76
CA THR A 173 -7.61 -12.20 17.86
C THR A 173 -7.35 -13.09 16.67
N THR A 174 -6.68 -14.21 16.93
CA THR A 174 -6.49 -15.24 15.95
C THR A 174 -7.89 -15.74 15.64
N LEU A 175 -8.58 -15.05 14.71
CA LEU A 175 -9.92 -15.43 14.27
C LEU A 175 -9.92 -16.88 13.82
N ILE A 176 -8.77 -17.32 13.33
CA ILE A 176 -8.56 -18.67 12.82
C ILE A 176 -7.17 -19.12 13.25
N PRO A 177 -7.05 -19.99 14.28
CA PRO A 177 -5.77 -20.55 14.70
C PRO A 177 -5.02 -21.22 13.55
N SER A 178 -3.70 -21.16 13.55
CA SER A 178 -2.85 -21.73 12.49
C SER A 178 -3.02 -23.24 12.28
N ASN A 179 -3.57 -23.93 13.29
CA ASN A 179 -3.84 -25.35 13.28
C ASN A 179 -5.33 -25.69 13.08
N SER A 180 -6.17 -24.72 12.73
CA SER A 180 -7.59 -24.92 12.50
C SER A 180 -7.85 -25.89 11.36
N THR A 181 -8.83 -26.73 11.53
CA THR A 181 -9.36 -27.60 10.49
C THR A 181 -10.47 -26.84 9.76
N TRP A 182 -10.37 -26.80 8.45
CA TRP A 182 -11.33 -26.13 7.58
C TRP A 182 -12.19 -27.14 6.85
N SER A 183 -13.48 -26.84 6.75
CA SER A 183 -14.38 -27.55 5.85
C SER A 183 -14.54 -26.73 4.57
N TYR A 184 -14.49 -27.37 3.43
CA TYR A 184 -14.79 -26.69 2.18
C TYR A 184 -15.73 -27.55 1.32
N PHE A 185 -16.55 -26.87 0.56
CA PHE A 185 -17.50 -27.46 -0.36
C PHE A 185 -17.09 -27.19 -1.80
N LYS A 186 -17.02 -28.22 -2.66
CA LYS A 186 -16.50 -28.07 -4.03
C LYS A 186 -17.37 -27.24 -4.96
N GLY A 187 -18.58 -26.88 -4.55
CA GLY A 187 -19.48 -26.07 -5.37
C GLY A 187 -20.05 -26.80 -6.59
N THR A 188 -20.01 -28.12 -6.60
CA THR A 188 -20.60 -28.96 -7.68
C THR A 188 -22.09 -29.18 -7.53
N SER A 189 -22.64 -28.81 -6.37
CA SER A 189 -24.07 -28.82 -6.02
C SER A 189 -24.33 -27.80 -4.94
N GLU A 190 -25.59 -27.55 -4.61
CA GLU A 190 -25.94 -26.68 -3.48
C GLU A 190 -25.52 -27.31 -2.16
N ALA A 191 -24.94 -26.47 -1.27
CA ALA A 191 -24.42 -26.91 0.03
C ALA A 191 -25.53 -27.29 1.03
N SER A 192 -26.76 -26.84 0.79
CA SER A 192 -27.93 -27.13 1.64
C SER A 192 -29.23 -26.98 0.87
N SER A 193 -30.30 -27.61 1.41
CA SER A 193 -31.68 -27.37 0.96
C SER A 193 -32.54 -26.97 2.17
N PRO A 194 -33.13 -25.75 2.20
CA PRO A 194 -32.97 -24.65 1.20
C PRO A 194 -31.57 -24.14 1.04
N SER A 195 -31.24 -23.55 -0.12
CA SER A 195 -29.88 -23.10 -0.49
C SER A 195 -29.25 -22.06 0.43
N THR A 196 -30.01 -21.45 1.32
CA THR A 196 -29.53 -20.46 2.30
C THR A 196 -29.19 -21.04 3.67
N THR A 197 -29.56 -22.30 3.97
CA THR A 197 -29.40 -22.90 5.29
C THR A 197 -27.93 -23.01 5.72
N TRP A 198 -26.99 -23.18 4.79
CA TRP A 198 -25.56 -23.23 5.07
C TRP A 198 -24.98 -21.94 5.68
N ARG A 199 -25.72 -20.82 5.62
CA ARG A 199 -25.34 -19.54 6.23
C ARG A 199 -25.71 -19.43 7.70
N ALA A 200 -26.54 -20.36 8.22
CA ALA A 200 -27.00 -20.30 9.57
C ALA A 200 -25.92 -20.69 10.58
N LEU A 201 -25.88 -19.99 11.72
CA LEU A 201 -25.06 -20.38 12.86
C LEU A 201 -25.52 -21.78 13.32
N GLY A 202 -24.60 -22.73 13.42
CA GLY A 202 -24.88 -24.10 13.77
C GLY A 202 -25.24 -25.02 12.60
N PHE A 203 -25.02 -24.57 11.36
CA PHE A 203 -25.11 -25.47 10.21
C PHE A 203 -24.15 -26.66 10.37
N ASN A 204 -24.68 -27.87 10.29
CA ASN A 204 -23.87 -29.08 10.38
C ASN A 204 -23.30 -29.44 9.02
N ASP A 205 -22.00 -29.13 8.83
CA ASP A 205 -21.25 -29.39 7.60
C ASP A 205 -20.56 -30.77 7.56
N THR A 206 -20.73 -31.59 8.59
CA THR A 206 -19.98 -32.86 8.72
C THR A 206 -20.27 -33.86 7.63
N GLN A 207 -21.41 -33.75 6.97
CA GLN A 207 -21.86 -34.67 5.92
C GLN A 207 -21.42 -34.23 4.51
N HIS A 208 -20.97 -32.97 4.34
CA HIS A 208 -20.75 -32.35 3.03
C HIS A 208 -19.34 -31.82 2.83
N ALA A 209 -18.48 -31.87 3.85
CA ALA A 209 -17.21 -31.19 3.83
C ALA A 209 -16.01 -32.12 3.82
N VAL A 210 -15.07 -31.89 2.92
CA VAL A 210 -13.74 -32.46 2.99
C VAL A 210 -12.92 -31.63 3.96
N LYS A 211 -12.51 -32.21 5.09
CA LYS A 211 -11.65 -31.54 6.07
C LYS A 211 -10.23 -31.47 5.55
N LEU A 212 -9.75 -30.23 5.30
CA LEU A 212 -8.36 -29.99 4.90
C LEU A 212 -7.57 -29.47 6.09
N HIS A 213 -6.46 -30.13 6.42
CA HIS A 213 -5.50 -29.62 7.37
C HIS A 213 -4.59 -28.59 6.66
N GLN A 214 -4.28 -27.47 7.32
CA GLN A 214 -3.46 -26.39 6.79
C GLN A 214 -2.12 -26.86 6.19
N ARG A 215 -1.56 -27.95 6.67
CA ARG A 215 -0.34 -28.59 6.11
C ARG A 215 -0.51 -29.02 4.65
N GLN A 216 -1.69 -29.32 4.17
CA GLN A 216 -1.93 -29.68 2.76
C GLN A 216 -1.97 -28.44 1.86
N CYS A 217 -2.47 -27.31 2.35
CA CYS A 217 -2.43 -26.04 1.61
C CYS A 217 -1.00 -25.54 1.40
N GLN A 218 -0.13 -25.66 2.40
CA GLN A 218 1.28 -25.32 2.27
C GLN A 218 2.03 -26.23 1.29
N ARG A 219 1.73 -27.54 1.27
CA ARG A 219 2.30 -28.47 0.29
C ARG A 219 1.85 -28.21 -1.15
N GLN A 220 0.65 -27.73 -1.36
CA GLN A 220 0.18 -27.37 -2.70
C GLN A 220 0.81 -26.04 -3.17
N ARG A 221 0.98 -25.05 -2.29
CA ARG A 221 1.72 -23.81 -2.60
C ARG A 221 3.17 -24.10 -2.97
N SER A 222 3.88 -24.94 -2.20
CA SER A 222 5.27 -25.29 -2.49
C SER A 222 5.42 -26.07 -3.81
N LYS A 223 4.47 -26.96 -4.16
CA LYS A 223 4.45 -27.64 -5.45
C LYS A 223 4.18 -26.70 -6.62
N GLN A 224 3.28 -25.72 -6.46
CA GLN A 224 3.01 -24.72 -7.49
C GLN A 224 4.20 -23.78 -7.72
N THR A 225 4.89 -23.38 -6.65
CA THR A 225 6.11 -22.57 -6.73
C THR A 225 7.23 -23.36 -7.41
N HIS A 226 7.40 -24.61 -7.07
CA HIS A 226 8.41 -25.49 -7.69
C HIS A 226 8.12 -25.75 -9.18
N GLN A 227 6.86 -25.98 -9.56
CA GLN A 227 6.48 -26.15 -10.97
C GLN A 227 6.68 -24.87 -11.80
N ARG A 228 6.46 -23.69 -11.21
CA ARG A 228 6.73 -22.40 -11.88
C ARG A 228 8.23 -22.18 -12.09
N SER A 229 9.06 -22.51 -11.10
CA SER A 229 10.53 -22.41 -11.19
C SER A 229 11.09 -23.37 -12.23
N VAL A 230 10.62 -24.61 -12.28
CA VAL A 230 11.06 -25.60 -13.28
C VAL A 230 10.61 -25.22 -14.70
N LYS A 231 9.46 -24.57 -14.85
CA LYS A 231 8.99 -24.09 -16.16
C LYS A 231 9.76 -22.87 -16.65
N ALA A 232 10.21 -21.99 -15.74
CA ALA A 232 11.08 -20.85 -16.08
C ALA A 232 12.47 -21.30 -16.55
N LEU A 233 13.03 -22.33 -15.92
CA LEU A 233 14.35 -22.90 -16.30
C LEU A 233 14.37 -23.72 -17.61
N ARG A 234 13.20 -24.01 -18.20
CA ARG A 234 13.11 -24.73 -19.51
C ARG A 234 12.89 -23.78 -20.70
N LEU A 235 12.89 -22.48 -20.49
CA LEU A 235 12.67 -21.47 -21.52
C LEU A 235 13.94 -20.62 -21.76
N GLU A 236 15.07 -20.99 -21.18
CA GLU A 236 16.43 -20.59 -21.54
C GLU A 236 17.13 -21.78 -22.25
#